data_7a98eb96c15e390c94df4026101f2255
#
_entry.id   7a98eb96c15e390c94df4026101f2255
#
_cell.length_a   1.000
_cell.length_b   1.000
_cell.length_c   1.000
_cell.angle_alpha   90.00
_cell.angle_beta   90.00
_cell.angle_gamma   90.00
#
_symmetry.space_group_name_H-M   'P 1'
#
loop_
_entity.id
_entity.type
_entity.pdbx_description
1 polymer ?
#
loop_
_entity_poly.entity_id
_entity_poly.type
_entity_poly.pdbx_seq_one_letter_code
_entity_poly.pdbx_strand_id
1 'polypeptide(L)'
;MKLVLAEKPSVAQSIAKVLGAAKREDGYLEGNGYVVSWCVGHLVELAQPEVYDAKYSKWAYADLPIFPMDWQYEVSAGTKKQFGILKKLMAREDVASLVCATDAGREGELIFRLVYHKAGCRKPFERLWISSMEDVAIKEGFENLRSGTEYDALYEAALCRERADWIVGINATRLFRPFTGRP
;
A
#
# COMPACT_ATOMS: atom_id res chain seq x y z
N MET A 1 15.42 14.22 6.22
CA MET A 1 14.00 14.57 5.90
C MET A 1 13.08 13.43 6.35
N LYS A 2 11.78 13.70 6.52
CA LYS A 2 10.75 12.64 6.70
C LYS A 2 9.97 12.45 5.39
N LEU A 3 9.80 11.21 4.94
CA LEU A 3 8.95 10.87 3.80
C LEU A 3 7.55 10.54 4.27
N VAL A 4 6.59 11.36 3.90
CA VAL A 4 5.15 11.16 4.20
C VAL A 4 4.50 10.46 3.02
N LEU A 5 3.82 9.35 3.28
CA LEU A 5 3.13 8.56 2.27
C LEU A 5 1.63 8.59 2.50
N ALA A 6 0.91 9.34 1.69
CA ALA A 6 -0.54 9.42 1.70
C ALA A 6 -1.18 8.34 0.80
N GLU A 7 -2.48 8.09 0.96
CA GLU A 7 -3.19 7.13 0.12
C GLU A 7 -3.50 7.68 -1.28
N LYS A 8 -3.79 8.98 -1.37
CA LYS A 8 -4.24 9.65 -2.61
C LYS A 8 -3.52 10.97 -2.84
N PRO A 9 -3.40 11.43 -4.09
CA PRO A 9 -2.77 12.71 -4.42
C PRO A 9 -3.40 13.91 -3.70
N SER A 10 -4.73 13.94 -3.57
CA SER A 10 -5.44 15.04 -2.90
C SER A 10 -5.09 15.14 -1.43
N VAL A 11 -5.02 14.02 -0.73
CA VAL A 11 -4.60 13.93 0.69
C VAL A 11 -3.15 14.38 0.85
N ALA A 12 -2.26 13.94 -0.04
CA ALA A 12 -0.87 14.37 -0.05
C ALA A 12 -0.73 15.90 -0.21
N GLN A 13 -1.53 16.50 -1.08
CA GLN A 13 -1.52 17.96 -1.29
C GLN A 13 -1.99 18.72 -0.03
N SER A 14 -3.04 18.26 0.65
CA SER A 14 -3.50 18.84 1.91
C SER A 14 -2.43 18.76 3.00
N ILE A 15 -1.81 17.60 3.16
CA ILE A 15 -0.72 17.40 4.12
C ILE A 15 0.49 18.27 3.76
N ALA A 16 0.91 18.31 2.50
CA ALA A 16 2.06 19.09 2.04
C ALA A 16 1.86 20.57 2.28
N LYS A 17 0.64 21.10 2.04
CA LYS A 17 0.27 22.50 2.35
C LYS A 17 0.49 22.82 3.82
N VAL A 18 0.01 21.98 4.71
CA VAL A 18 0.13 22.17 6.16
C VAL A 18 1.57 22.09 6.64
N LEU A 19 2.36 21.17 6.08
CA LEU A 19 3.77 20.97 6.41
C LEU A 19 4.72 21.99 5.75
N GLY A 20 4.24 22.78 4.79
CA GLY A 20 5.06 23.73 4.03
C GLY A 20 5.94 23.06 2.96
N ALA A 21 5.59 21.88 2.50
CA ALA A 21 6.26 21.18 1.40
C ALA A 21 5.72 21.69 0.04
N ALA A 22 6.18 22.86 -0.39
CA ALA A 22 5.59 23.61 -1.50
C ALA A 22 6.21 23.28 -2.87
N LYS A 23 7.44 22.76 -2.93
CA LYS A 23 8.12 22.45 -4.20
C LYS A 23 7.51 21.22 -4.84
N ARG A 24 6.90 21.37 -6.00
CA ARG A 24 6.25 20.29 -6.74
C ARG A 24 7.24 19.59 -7.67
N GLU A 25 7.28 18.28 -7.57
CA GLU A 25 8.09 17.39 -8.39
C GLU A 25 7.21 16.31 -9.05
N ASP A 26 7.80 15.46 -9.92
CA ASP A 26 7.05 14.35 -10.54
C ASP A 26 6.74 13.26 -9.49
N GLY A 27 5.48 13.23 -9.05
CA GLY A 27 4.97 12.24 -8.10
C GLY A 27 5.18 12.56 -6.61
N TYR A 28 5.66 13.76 -6.25
CA TYR A 28 5.78 14.18 -4.85
C TYR A 28 5.89 15.70 -4.71
N LEU A 29 5.76 16.17 -3.45
CA LEU A 29 6.05 17.55 -3.05
C LEU A 29 7.18 17.54 -2.01
N GLU A 30 8.02 18.59 -2.01
CA GLU A 30 9.17 18.67 -1.10
C GLU A 30 9.30 20.07 -0.50
N GLY A 31 9.71 20.14 0.76
CA GLY A 31 10.00 21.40 1.45
C GLY A 31 9.93 21.22 2.96
N ASN A 32 10.49 22.18 3.69
CA ASN A 32 10.46 22.26 5.15
C ASN A 32 10.85 20.95 5.88
N GLY A 33 11.82 20.19 5.33
CA GLY A 33 12.26 18.93 5.93
C GLY A 33 11.39 17.72 5.61
N TYR A 34 10.36 17.87 4.77
CA TYR A 34 9.44 16.81 4.36
C TYR A 34 9.51 16.53 2.86
N VAL A 35 9.31 15.28 2.52
CA VAL A 35 8.95 14.81 1.18
C VAL A 35 7.56 14.18 1.32
N VAL A 36 6.58 14.66 0.58
CA VAL A 36 5.19 14.16 0.65
C VAL A 36 4.83 13.54 -0.69
N SER A 37 4.57 12.24 -0.68
CA SER A 37 4.17 11.49 -1.85
C SER A 37 2.89 10.69 -1.56
N TRP A 38 2.42 9.91 -2.52
CA TRP A 38 1.13 9.23 -2.42
C TRP A 38 1.12 7.89 -3.11
N CYS A 39 0.21 7.04 -2.66
CA CYS A 39 -0.29 5.92 -3.43
C CYS A 39 -1.41 6.37 -4.37
N VAL A 40 -1.88 5.49 -5.22
CA VAL A 40 -3.08 5.66 -6.06
C VAL A 40 -4.04 4.50 -5.79
N GLY A 41 -4.34 4.28 -4.49
CA GLY A 41 -4.92 3.04 -4.00
C GLY A 41 -3.85 1.96 -3.85
N HIS A 42 -4.20 0.70 -4.10
CA HIS A 42 -3.24 -0.41 -4.07
C HIS A 42 -2.24 -0.33 -5.22
N LEU A 43 -0.96 -0.18 -4.90
CA LEU A 43 0.15 -0.28 -5.85
C LEU A 43 0.73 -1.69 -5.92
N VAL A 44 0.56 -2.42 -4.85
CA VAL A 44 1.06 -3.79 -4.66
C VAL A 44 -0.13 -4.66 -4.29
N GLU A 45 -0.26 -5.79 -4.94
CA GLU A 45 -1.37 -6.73 -4.78
C GLU A 45 -0.86 -8.18 -4.77
N LEU A 46 -1.69 -9.10 -4.31
CA LEU A 46 -1.40 -10.53 -4.37
C LEU A 46 -1.24 -10.99 -5.82
N ALA A 47 -0.20 -11.80 -6.05
CA ALA A 47 0.07 -12.37 -7.37
C ALA A 47 -1.09 -13.25 -7.85
N GLN A 48 -1.27 -13.29 -9.17
CA GLN A 48 -2.26 -14.15 -9.80
C GLN A 48 -1.84 -15.64 -9.71
N PRO A 49 -2.79 -16.58 -9.80
CA PRO A 49 -2.50 -18.01 -9.64
C PRO A 49 -1.37 -18.55 -10.53
N GLU A 50 -1.25 -18.08 -11.75
CA GLU A 50 -0.23 -18.51 -12.72
C GLU A 50 1.21 -18.14 -12.31
N VAL A 51 1.38 -17.22 -11.37
CA VAL A 51 2.70 -16.87 -10.81
C VAL A 51 3.20 -17.98 -9.87
N TYR A 52 2.27 -18.68 -9.21
CA TYR A 52 2.61 -19.80 -8.33
C TYR A 52 2.88 -21.10 -9.08
N ASP A 53 2.09 -21.36 -10.14
CA ASP A 53 2.31 -22.51 -11.03
C ASP A 53 1.69 -22.20 -12.41
N ALA A 54 2.47 -22.37 -13.48
CA ALA A 54 2.05 -22.12 -14.86
C ALA A 54 0.80 -22.93 -15.27
N LYS A 55 0.53 -24.08 -14.65
CA LYS A 55 -0.68 -24.88 -14.90
C LYS A 55 -1.95 -24.07 -14.60
N TYR A 56 -1.92 -23.15 -13.65
CA TYR A 56 -3.08 -22.33 -13.28
C TYR A 56 -3.44 -21.27 -14.32
N SER A 57 -2.65 -21.10 -15.40
CA SER A 57 -3.04 -20.26 -16.55
C SER A 57 -4.28 -20.82 -17.28
N LYS A 58 -4.47 -22.14 -17.22
CA LYS A 58 -5.68 -22.83 -17.67
C LYS A 58 -6.57 -23.16 -16.48
N TRP A 59 -7.87 -22.97 -16.66
CA TRP A 59 -8.82 -23.23 -15.59
C TRP A 59 -9.29 -24.69 -15.68
N ALA A 60 -8.80 -25.52 -14.79
CA ALA A 60 -9.17 -26.92 -14.72
C ALA A 60 -9.68 -27.25 -13.30
N TYR A 61 -10.74 -28.03 -13.24
CA TYR A 61 -11.34 -28.50 -11.97
C TYR A 61 -10.37 -29.31 -11.11
N ALA A 62 -9.52 -30.10 -11.76
CA ALA A 62 -8.54 -30.94 -11.10
C ALA A 62 -7.45 -30.13 -10.34
N ASP A 63 -7.31 -28.85 -10.64
CA ASP A 63 -6.33 -27.97 -10.00
C ASP A 63 -6.88 -27.24 -8.76
N LEU A 64 -8.15 -27.43 -8.43
CA LEU A 64 -8.80 -26.83 -7.25
C LEU A 64 -8.71 -27.74 -6.02
N PRO A 65 -8.57 -27.17 -4.82
CA PRO A 65 -8.43 -25.74 -4.53
C PRO A 65 -6.99 -25.24 -4.77
N ILE A 66 -6.85 -24.00 -5.26
CA ILE A 66 -5.57 -23.31 -5.31
C ILE A 66 -5.32 -22.67 -3.95
N PHE A 67 -4.25 -23.09 -3.30
CA PHE A 67 -3.89 -22.63 -1.95
C PHE A 67 -2.38 -22.35 -1.89
N PRO A 68 -1.95 -21.10 -2.06
CA PRO A 68 -0.53 -20.76 -1.97
C PRO A 68 0.02 -20.99 -0.56
N MET A 69 1.18 -21.63 -0.47
CA MET A 69 1.91 -21.77 0.79
C MET A 69 2.79 -20.55 1.05
N ASP A 70 3.43 -20.02 -0.02
CA ASP A 70 4.27 -18.83 0.03
C ASP A 70 3.58 -17.70 -0.75
N TRP A 71 3.08 -16.71 -0.03
CA TRP A 71 2.36 -15.59 -0.63
C TRP A 71 3.28 -14.65 -1.39
N GLN A 72 2.98 -14.43 -2.66
CA GLN A 72 3.72 -13.52 -3.53
C GLN A 72 2.92 -12.25 -3.81
N TYR A 73 3.63 -11.14 -3.87
CA TYR A 73 3.06 -9.82 -4.11
C TYR A 73 3.72 -9.20 -5.33
N GLU A 74 2.93 -8.55 -6.17
CA GLU A 74 3.39 -7.91 -7.39
C GLU A 74 2.97 -6.45 -7.45
N VAL A 75 3.74 -5.65 -8.18
CA VAL A 75 3.36 -4.25 -8.46
C VAL A 75 2.38 -4.25 -9.62
N SER A 76 1.19 -3.68 -9.39
CA SER A 76 0.15 -3.56 -10.41
C SER A 76 0.65 -2.84 -11.65
N ALA A 77 0.31 -3.34 -12.83
CA ALA A 77 0.86 -2.84 -14.10
C ALA A 77 0.63 -1.33 -14.29
N GLY A 78 -0.55 -0.83 -13.92
CA GLY A 78 -0.93 0.57 -14.05
C GLY A 78 -0.25 1.53 -13.06
N THR A 79 0.38 1.01 -12.01
CA THR A 79 0.96 1.82 -10.93
C THR A 79 2.49 1.77 -10.85
N LYS A 80 3.13 1.06 -11.78
CA LYS A 80 4.60 0.87 -11.80
C LYS A 80 5.38 2.18 -11.75
N LYS A 81 4.91 3.23 -12.44
CA LYS A 81 5.59 4.55 -12.41
C LYS A 81 5.60 5.10 -10.99
N GLN A 82 4.44 5.16 -10.34
CA GLN A 82 4.33 5.72 -8.98
C GLN A 82 5.08 4.87 -7.96
N PHE A 83 4.98 3.55 -8.05
CA PHE A 83 5.78 2.65 -7.21
C PHE A 83 7.29 2.89 -7.38
N GLY A 84 7.76 3.08 -8.62
CA GLY A 84 9.16 3.40 -8.90
C GLY A 84 9.63 4.71 -8.25
N ILE A 85 8.77 5.75 -8.25
CA ILE A 85 9.02 7.02 -7.55
C ILE A 85 9.15 6.77 -6.05
N LEU A 86 8.16 6.10 -5.44
CA LEU A 86 8.17 5.81 -4.00
C LEU A 86 9.41 5.00 -3.58
N LYS A 87 9.77 3.98 -4.34
CA LYS A 87 10.96 3.18 -4.08
C LYS A 87 12.23 4.04 -4.09
N LYS A 88 12.37 4.96 -5.04
CA LYS A 88 13.50 5.90 -5.11
C LYS A 88 13.51 6.85 -3.91
N LEU A 89 12.35 7.41 -3.54
CA LEU A 89 12.22 8.29 -2.39
C LEU A 89 12.57 7.58 -1.07
N MET A 90 12.12 6.34 -0.89
CA MET A 90 12.46 5.52 0.28
C MET A 90 13.96 5.20 0.36
N ALA A 91 14.64 5.11 -0.79
CA ALA A 91 16.07 4.83 -0.86
C ALA A 91 16.95 6.07 -0.67
N ARG A 92 16.41 7.30 -0.69
CA ARG A 92 17.18 8.55 -0.53
C ARG A 92 17.94 8.56 0.80
N GLU A 93 19.21 8.91 0.79
CA GLU A 93 20.05 8.98 2.00
C GLU A 93 19.60 10.06 2.97
N ASP A 94 19.10 11.18 2.47
CA ASP A 94 18.62 12.30 3.27
C ASP A 94 17.22 12.07 3.88
N VAL A 95 16.51 11.00 3.49
CA VAL A 95 15.28 10.54 4.13
C VAL A 95 15.64 9.62 5.29
N ALA A 96 15.46 10.08 6.52
CA ALA A 96 15.79 9.33 7.73
C ALA A 96 14.66 8.38 8.19
N SER A 97 13.42 8.79 8.03
CA SER A 97 12.23 8.03 8.47
C SER A 97 11.04 8.28 7.57
N LEU A 98 10.02 7.45 7.71
CA LEU A 98 8.75 7.58 6.98
C LEU A 98 7.60 7.93 7.92
N VAL A 99 6.54 8.51 7.35
CA VAL A 99 5.24 8.66 8.02
C VAL A 99 4.18 7.99 7.15
N CYS A 100 3.54 6.97 7.70
CA CYS A 100 2.36 6.35 7.12
C CYS A 100 1.16 7.28 7.32
N ALA A 101 0.72 7.94 6.27
CA ALA A 101 -0.39 8.88 6.25
C ALA A 101 -1.52 8.42 5.32
N THR A 102 -1.65 7.12 5.13
CA THR A 102 -2.81 6.49 4.49
C THR A 102 -4.02 6.52 5.43
N ASP A 103 -5.21 6.23 4.92
CA ASP A 103 -6.44 6.30 5.70
C ASP A 103 -6.32 5.53 7.04
N ALA A 104 -6.92 6.08 8.09
CA ALA A 104 -6.89 5.51 9.43
C ALA A 104 -7.77 4.25 9.49
N GLY A 105 -7.17 3.11 9.21
CA GLY A 105 -7.86 1.84 9.17
C GLY A 105 -6.98 0.69 8.67
N ARG A 106 -7.55 -0.49 8.70
CA ARG A 106 -6.89 -1.74 8.28
C ARG A 106 -6.40 -1.68 6.84
N GLU A 107 -7.22 -1.16 5.93
CA GLU A 107 -6.90 -1.06 4.50
C GLU A 107 -5.76 -0.09 4.23
N GLY A 108 -5.79 1.09 4.85
CA GLY A 108 -4.70 2.06 4.71
C GLY A 108 -3.38 1.54 5.25
N GLU A 109 -3.40 0.78 6.36
CA GLU A 109 -2.21 0.13 6.90
C GLU A 109 -1.65 -0.89 5.91
N LEU A 110 -2.52 -1.70 5.29
CA LEU A 110 -2.13 -2.69 4.28
C LEU A 110 -1.46 -2.02 3.07
N ILE A 111 -2.08 -0.98 2.50
CA ILE A 111 -1.56 -0.24 1.33
C ILE A 111 -0.14 0.26 1.62
N PHE A 112 0.08 0.91 2.75
CA PHE A 112 1.40 1.42 3.11
C PHE A 112 2.42 0.29 3.30
N ARG A 113 2.10 -0.72 4.09
CA ARG A 113 3.03 -1.81 4.43
C ARG A 113 3.44 -2.65 3.23
N LEU A 114 2.51 -2.94 2.32
CA LEU A 114 2.83 -3.66 1.09
C LEU A 114 3.83 -2.89 0.22
N VAL A 115 3.64 -1.57 0.07
CA VAL A 115 4.59 -0.72 -0.66
C VAL A 115 5.93 -0.66 0.04
N TYR A 116 5.95 -0.46 1.36
CA TYR A 116 7.14 -0.40 2.19
C TYR A 116 7.99 -1.67 2.09
N HIS A 117 7.36 -2.84 2.23
CA HIS A 117 8.04 -4.13 2.13
C HIS A 117 8.49 -4.44 0.69
N LYS A 118 7.62 -4.19 -0.31
CA LYS A 118 7.96 -4.43 -1.72
C LYS A 118 9.07 -3.52 -2.23
N ALA A 119 9.19 -2.31 -1.69
CA ALA A 119 10.31 -1.41 -1.97
C ALA A 119 11.62 -1.87 -1.32
N GLY A 120 11.58 -2.79 -0.36
CA GLY A 120 12.73 -3.23 0.44
C GLY A 120 13.18 -2.19 1.47
N CYS A 121 12.29 -1.28 1.87
CA CYS A 121 12.59 -0.26 2.85
C CYS A 121 12.76 -0.87 4.24
N ARG A 122 13.76 -0.37 5.00
CA ARG A 122 14.03 -0.78 6.40
C ARG A 122 14.13 0.41 7.34
N LYS A 123 13.83 1.62 6.86
CA LYS A 123 13.87 2.82 7.68
C LYS A 123 12.73 2.80 8.69
N PRO A 124 12.90 3.38 9.88
CA PRO A 124 11.82 3.46 10.85
C PRO A 124 10.68 4.28 10.28
N PHE A 125 9.46 3.97 10.71
CA PHE A 125 8.30 4.76 10.34
C PHE A 125 7.35 4.96 11.52
N GLU A 126 6.62 6.08 11.42
CA GLU A 126 5.59 6.50 12.35
C GLU A 126 4.23 6.48 11.64
N ARG A 127 3.16 6.44 12.39
CA ARG A 127 1.77 6.43 11.89
C ARG A 127 1.06 7.72 12.24
N LEU A 128 0.56 8.40 11.22
CA LEU A 128 -0.42 9.48 11.34
C LEU A 128 -1.82 8.86 11.42
N TRP A 129 -2.49 9.03 12.56
CA TRP A 129 -3.84 8.48 12.75
C TRP A 129 -4.83 9.61 12.98
N ILE A 130 -5.47 10.05 11.91
CA ILE A 130 -6.46 11.13 11.91
C ILE A 130 -7.70 10.74 11.12
N SER A 131 -8.85 11.27 11.51
CA SER A 131 -10.14 11.04 10.85
C SER A 131 -10.63 12.24 10.02
N SER A 132 -9.91 13.36 10.08
CA SER A 132 -10.21 14.58 9.33
C SER A 132 -8.97 15.09 8.60
N MET A 133 -9.17 15.69 7.42
CA MET A 133 -8.12 16.33 6.63
C MET A 133 -8.13 17.86 6.77
N GLU A 134 -8.74 18.39 7.80
CA GLU A 134 -8.65 19.80 8.14
C GLU A 134 -7.24 20.17 8.59
N ASP A 135 -6.80 21.39 8.29
CA ASP A 135 -5.45 21.88 8.59
C ASP A 135 -5.07 21.70 10.07
N VAL A 136 -6.04 21.91 10.97
CA VAL A 136 -5.84 21.74 12.44
C VAL A 136 -5.61 20.26 12.79
N ALA A 137 -6.45 19.36 12.29
CA ALA A 137 -6.34 17.94 12.55
C ALA A 137 -5.03 17.35 12.02
N ILE A 138 -4.57 17.81 10.86
CA ILE A 138 -3.28 17.41 10.29
C ILE A 138 -2.13 17.87 11.21
N LYS A 139 -2.14 19.14 11.67
CA LYS A 139 -1.10 19.66 12.58
C LYS A 139 -1.03 18.86 13.88
N GLU A 140 -2.16 18.72 14.56
CA GLU A 140 -2.25 17.95 15.81
C GLU A 140 -1.83 16.49 15.60
N GLY A 141 -2.18 15.88 14.46
CA GLY A 141 -1.77 14.53 14.12
C GLY A 141 -0.27 14.39 13.96
N PHE A 142 0.39 15.37 13.33
CA PHE A 142 1.86 15.37 13.21
C PHE A 142 2.61 15.65 14.52
N GLU A 143 1.98 16.30 15.47
CA GLU A 143 2.49 16.47 16.84
C GLU A 143 2.33 15.18 17.67
N ASN A 144 1.40 14.29 17.29
CA ASN A 144 1.04 13.06 17.99
C ASN A 144 1.27 11.79 17.14
N LEU A 145 2.32 11.77 16.33
CA LEU A 145 2.69 10.55 15.57
C LEU A 145 3.00 9.38 16.53
N ARG A 146 2.55 8.20 16.15
CA ARG A 146 2.79 6.96 16.92
C ARG A 146 3.78 6.06 16.21
N SER A 147 4.44 5.19 16.97
CA SER A 147 5.31 4.18 16.35
C SER A 147 4.51 3.28 15.40
N GLY A 148 5.08 3.02 14.21
CA GLY A 148 4.46 2.09 13.27
C GLY A 148 4.24 0.69 13.84
N THR A 149 5.08 0.26 14.78
CA THR A 149 4.97 -1.06 15.42
C THR A 149 3.70 -1.24 16.26
N GLU A 150 3.10 -0.17 16.75
CA GLU A 150 1.81 -0.23 17.45
C GLU A 150 0.66 -0.76 16.56
N TYR A 151 0.86 -0.72 15.25
CA TYR A 151 -0.14 -1.13 14.26
C TYR A 151 0.18 -2.48 13.59
N ASP A 152 1.14 -3.26 14.11
CA ASP A 152 1.51 -4.55 13.55
C ASP A 152 0.35 -5.54 13.56
N ALA A 153 -0.40 -5.61 14.67
CA ALA A 153 -1.59 -6.47 14.74
C ALA A 153 -2.70 -6.06 13.74
N LEU A 154 -2.83 -4.75 13.46
CA LEU A 154 -3.78 -4.26 12.46
C LEU A 154 -3.35 -4.67 11.04
N TYR A 155 -2.06 -4.60 10.75
CA TYR A 155 -1.50 -5.07 9.49
C TYR A 155 -1.67 -6.59 9.30
N GLU A 156 -1.37 -7.38 10.34
CA GLU A 156 -1.59 -8.84 10.30
C GLU A 156 -3.06 -9.20 10.03
N ALA A 157 -4.00 -8.50 10.67
CA ALA A 157 -5.42 -8.69 10.41
C ALA A 157 -5.82 -8.34 8.97
N ALA A 158 -5.19 -7.29 8.39
CA ALA A 158 -5.40 -6.90 6.99
C ALA A 158 -4.87 -7.97 6.03
N LEU A 159 -3.66 -8.48 6.27
CA LEU A 159 -3.08 -9.58 5.48
C LEU A 159 -3.94 -10.85 5.52
N CYS A 160 -4.40 -11.24 6.70
CA CYS A 160 -5.27 -12.42 6.85
C CYS A 160 -6.54 -12.25 6.01
N ARG A 161 -7.16 -11.07 6.04
CA ARG A 161 -8.35 -10.80 5.24
C ARG A 161 -8.06 -10.83 3.75
N GLU A 162 -7.03 -10.13 3.29
CA GLU A 162 -6.67 -10.08 1.87
C GLU A 162 -6.42 -11.48 1.31
N ARG A 163 -5.69 -12.32 2.05
CA ARG A 163 -5.41 -13.72 1.68
C ARG A 163 -6.67 -14.58 1.66
N ALA A 164 -7.55 -14.42 2.64
CA ALA A 164 -8.82 -15.13 2.68
C ALA A 164 -9.72 -14.74 1.50
N ASP A 165 -9.84 -13.45 1.22
CA ASP A 165 -10.61 -12.94 0.08
C ASP A 165 -10.04 -13.46 -1.26
N TRP A 166 -8.71 -13.52 -1.41
CA TRP A 166 -8.05 -14.10 -2.57
C TRP A 166 -8.35 -15.60 -2.73
N ILE A 167 -8.20 -16.40 -1.65
CA ILE A 167 -8.48 -17.84 -1.69
C ILE A 167 -9.93 -18.08 -2.11
N VAL A 168 -10.87 -17.43 -1.45
CA VAL A 168 -12.30 -17.61 -1.73
C VAL A 168 -12.62 -17.11 -3.15
N GLY A 169 -12.16 -15.92 -3.51
CA GLY A 169 -12.45 -15.30 -4.80
C GLY A 169 -11.94 -16.11 -5.98
N ILE A 170 -10.67 -16.52 -5.95
CA ILE A 170 -10.04 -17.28 -7.04
C ILE A 170 -10.70 -18.67 -7.19
N ASN A 171 -10.86 -19.40 -6.09
CA ASN A 171 -11.41 -20.76 -6.16
C ASN A 171 -12.91 -20.77 -6.52
N ALA A 172 -13.70 -19.87 -5.93
CA ALA A 172 -15.13 -19.78 -6.25
C ALA A 172 -15.33 -19.34 -7.72
N THR A 173 -14.60 -18.35 -8.21
CA THR A 173 -14.71 -17.91 -9.60
C THR A 173 -14.39 -19.04 -10.57
N ARG A 174 -13.33 -19.80 -10.32
CA ARG A 174 -12.94 -20.93 -11.18
C ARG A 174 -13.89 -22.11 -11.08
N LEU A 175 -14.50 -22.32 -9.91
CA LEU A 175 -15.48 -23.37 -9.70
C LEU A 175 -16.79 -23.10 -10.46
N PHE A 176 -17.31 -21.87 -10.39
CA PHE A 176 -18.64 -21.55 -10.94
C PHE A 176 -18.67 -21.13 -12.40
N ARG A 177 -17.55 -20.69 -12.97
CA ARG A 177 -17.48 -20.23 -14.38
C ARG A 177 -17.98 -21.27 -15.40
N PRO A 178 -17.66 -22.58 -15.30
CA PRO A 178 -18.17 -23.58 -16.22
C PRO A 178 -19.70 -23.68 -16.25
N PHE A 179 -20.36 -23.35 -15.14
CA PHE A 179 -21.83 -23.44 -15.01
C PHE A 179 -22.56 -22.20 -15.58
N THR A 180 -21.88 -21.08 -15.69
CA THR A 180 -22.54 -19.82 -16.11
C THR A 180 -22.44 -19.54 -17.59
N GLY A 181 -21.64 -20.29 -18.35
CA GLY A 181 -21.49 -20.17 -19.80
C GLY A 181 -21.02 -18.77 -20.27
N ARG A 182 -20.56 -17.90 -19.36
CA ARG A 182 -20.03 -16.59 -19.72
C ARG A 182 -18.53 -16.64 -19.89
N PRO A 183 -17.99 -16.05 -20.98
CA PRO A 183 -16.56 -15.99 -21.26
C PRO A 183 -15.80 -15.18 -20.20
#